data_458d6784e4e79f58fc90db74b7f0f9c7
#
_entry.id   458d6784e4e79f58fc90db74b7f0f9c7
#
_cell.length_a   1.000
_cell.length_b   1.000
_cell.length_c   1.000
_cell.angle_alpha   90.00
_cell.angle_beta   90.00
_cell.angle_gamma   90.00
#
_symmetry.space_group_name_H-M   'P 1'
#
loop_
_entity.id
_entity.type
_entity.pdbx_description
1 polymer ?
#
loop_
_entity_poly.entity_id
_entity_poly.type
_entity_poly.pdbx_seq_one_letter_code
_entity_poly.pdbx_strand_id
1 'polypeptide(L)'
;MHEPSHAQKAYLARQKRDRCLVVGARLLVFLIFLAQWEIFSRLGWIDSFIFSSPSMIFQTFVKMAQDQSLFVHIGATLKETLLSFAFVVLAGLGISVLLWSCPRLAKVLEPYLVVLNSLPKSALAPLLIVWLGARQRTIIVAGMSVAIFGCILNLYTGFGEVNPEKRKLIRTLGGGKKEELLKIVLPSCIPLILANMKVNIGLCLVGVIIGEFIGARQGLGYLIIYGSQTFQQVCILKLFRILFYTFHLSSCYFQLQLCSLFFPLLITNRFPIFLQKRKYFFQKQGVLFYPSRQSNAILSSPLSR
;
A
#
# COMPACT_ATOMS: atom_id res chain seq x y z
N MET A 1 -34.06 -9.03 17.66
CA MET A 1 -32.64 -8.94 18.06
C MET A 1 -32.46 -9.83 19.27
N HIS A 2 -31.72 -10.94 19.16
CA HIS A 2 -31.45 -11.82 20.30
C HIS A 2 -30.47 -11.16 21.25
N GLU A 3 -30.86 -10.98 22.52
CA GLU A 3 -29.90 -10.53 23.55
C GLU A 3 -28.79 -11.56 23.70
N PRO A 4 -27.50 -11.12 23.75
CA PRO A 4 -26.39 -12.03 23.91
C PRO A 4 -26.44 -12.73 25.28
N SER A 5 -26.24 -14.05 25.29
CA SER A 5 -26.25 -14.86 26.51
C SER A 5 -25.18 -14.42 27.51
N HIS A 6 -25.38 -14.72 28.82
CA HIS A 6 -24.41 -14.38 29.87
C HIS A 6 -22.99 -14.88 29.57
N ALA A 7 -22.85 -16.08 29.02
CA ALA A 7 -21.56 -16.65 28.60
C ALA A 7 -20.91 -15.84 27.46
N GLN A 8 -21.70 -15.36 26.52
CA GLN A 8 -21.23 -14.54 25.41
C GLN A 8 -20.79 -13.15 25.88
N LYS A 9 -21.52 -12.54 26.82
CA LYS A 9 -21.12 -11.25 27.45
C LYS A 9 -19.80 -11.40 28.20
N ALA A 10 -19.61 -12.47 28.98
CA ALA A 10 -18.37 -12.78 29.70
C ALA A 10 -17.19 -13.00 28.74
N TYR A 11 -17.39 -13.74 27.65
CA TYR A 11 -16.36 -13.95 26.63
C TYR A 11 -15.92 -12.65 25.96
N LEU A 12 -16.89 -11.80 25.55
CA LEU A 12 -16.60 -10.51 24.94
C LEU A 12 -15.88 -9.55 25.88
N ALA A 13 -16.23 -9.56 27.16
CA ALA A 13 -15.57 -8.77 28.20
C ALA A 13 -14.10 -9.22 28.38
N ARG A 14 -13.85 -10.54 28.42
CA ARG A 14 -12.50 -11.09 28.49
C ARG A 14 -11.68 -10.73 27.26
N GLN A 15 -12.24 -10.85 26.07
CA GLN A 15 -11.57 -10.50 24.82
C GLN A 15 -11.24 -9.00 24.73
N LYS A 16 -12.12 -8.12 25.20
CA LYS A 16 -11.83 -6.68 25.30
C LYS A 16 -10.69 -6.41 26.26
N ARG A 17 -10.70 -7.03 27.45
CA ARG A 17 -9.64 -6.89 28.43
C ARG A 17 -8.30 -7.34 27.88
N ASP A 18 -8.23 -8.50 27.23
CA ASP A 18 -7.01 -9.02 26.63
C ASP A 18 -6.49 -8.10 25.51
N ARG A 19 -7.37 -7.54 24.68
CA ARG A 19 -6.99 -6.51 23.69
C ARG A 19 -6.45 -5.25 24.36
N CYS A 20 -7.10 -4.74 25.40
CA CYS A 20 -6.62 -3.57 26.15
C CYS A 20 -5.26 -3.84 26.79
N LEU A 21 -5.04 -5.02 27.36
CA LEU A 21 -3.75 -5.40 27.94
C LEU A 21 -2.66 -5.45 26.88
N VAL A 22 -2.92 -6.06 25.72
CA VAL A 22 -1.94 -6.13 24.62
C VAL A 22 -1.64 -4.73 24.07
N VAL A 23 -2.64 -3.87 23.89
CA VAL A 23 -2.43 -2.48 23.45
C VAL A 23 -1.68 -1.70 24.52
N GLY A 24 -2.05 -1.84 25.79
CA GLY A 24 -1.37 -1.22 26.93
C GLY A 24 0.10 -1.64 27.01
N ALA A 25 0.39 -2.94 26.88
CA ALA A 25 1.75 -3.45 26.87
C ALA A 25 2.58 -2.90 25.70
N ARG A 26 2.00 -2.79 24.50
CA ARG A 26 2.69 -2.18 23.35
C ARG A 26 3.01 -0.71 23.58
N LEU A 27 2.05 0.06 24.13
CA LEU A 27 2.27 1.46 24.48
C LEU A 27 3.33 1.61 25.57
N LEU A 28 3.32 0.74 26.57
CA LEU A 28 4.29 0.74 27.66
C LEU A 28 5.71 0.49 27.14
N VAL A 29 5.91 -0.52 26.28
CA VAL A 29 7.21 -0.79 25.65
C VAL A 29 7.68 0.43 24.85
N PHE A 30 6.80 1.05 24.09
CA PHE A 30 7.12 2.24 23.30
C PHE A 30 7.51 3.44 24.21
N LEU A 31 6.77 3.66 25.31
CA LEU A 31 7.07 4.72 26.26
C LEU A 31 8.40 4.49 27.00
N ILE A 32 8.68 3.22 27.39
CA ILE A 32 9.96 2.85 27.99
C ILE A 32 11.11 3.16 27.03
N PHE A 33 10.97 2.79 25.76
CA PHE A 33 11.97 3.09 24.74
C PHE A 33 12.21 4.60 24.59
N LEU A 34 11.15 5.41 24.55
CA LEU A 34 11.29 6.88 24.46
C LEU A 34 11.94 7.46 25.73
N ALA A 35 11.54 6.98 26.90
CA ALA A 35 12.12 7.41 28.16
C ALA A 35 13.61 7.06 28.26
N GLN A 36 13.98 5.83 27.88
CA GLN A 36 15.36 5.37 27.83
C GLN A 36 16.21 6.22 26.89
N TRP A 37 15.69 6.53 25.69
CA TRP A 37 16.37 7.41 24.73
C TRP A 37 16.56 8.83 25.28
N GLU A 38 15.55 9.42 25.92
CA GLU A 38 15.63 10.75 26.55
C GLU A 38 16.67 10.76 27.68
N ILE A 39 16.68 9.71 28.53
CA ILE A 39 17.64 9.59 29.65
C ILE A 39 19.08 9.48 29.12
N PHE A 40 19.33 8.60 28.14
CA PHE A 40 20.67 8.43 27.58
C PHE A 40 21.19 9.70 26.89
N SER A 41 20.29 10.44 26.21
CA SER A 41 20.62 11.73 25.62
C SER A 41 20.97 12.77 26.68
N ARG A 42 20.22 12.83 27.81
CA ARG A 42 20.51 13.78 28.92
C ARG A 42 21.76 13.42 29.72
N LEU A 43 22.06 12.14 29.87
CA LEU A 43 23.27 11.68 30.56
C LEU A 43 24.56 11.84 29.73
N GLY A 44 24.44 12.30 28.47
CA GLY A 44 25.60 12.47 27.58
C GLY A 44 26.18 11.16 27.06
N TRP A 45 25.52 10.00 27.29
CA TRP A 45 25.94 8.71 26.72
C TRP A 45 25.72 8.64 25.22
N ILE A 46 24.76 9.42 24.75
CA ILE A 46 24.47 9.61 23.33
C ILE A 46 24.67 11.09 23.04
N ASP A 47 25.52 11.41 22.09
CA ASP A 47 25.75 12.77 21.67
C ASP A 47 24.44 13.36 21.11
N SER A 48 23.87 14.31 21.86
CA SER A 48 22.60 14.98 21.52
C SER A 48 22.70 15.76 20.21
N PHE A 49 23.91 16.14 19.80
CA PHE A 49 24.15 16.82 18.54
C PHE A 49 23.99 15.88 17.34
N ILE A 50 24.39 14.60 17.48
CA ILE A 50 24.28 13.61 16.41
C ILE A 50 22.94 12.89 16.43
N PHE A 51 22.46 12.44 17.59
CA PHE A 51 21.27 11.58 17.69
C PHE A 51 20.00 12.30 18.13
N SER A 52 20.12 13.59 18.59
CA SER A 52 19.01 14.36 19.12
C SER A 52 18.34 13.71 20.36
N SER A 53 17.34 14.37 20.92
CA SER A 53 16.49 13.83 21.98
C SER A 53 15.00 13.94 21.61
N PRO A 54 14.13 13.08 22.12
CA PRO A 54 12.69 13.18 21.92
C PRO A 54 12.12 14.58 22.24
N SER A 55 12.60 15.21 23.30
CA SER A 55 12.18 16.58 23.68
C SER A 55 12.58 17.63 22.64
N MET A 56 13.83 17.62 22.18
CA MET A 56 14.30 18.52 21.12
C MET A 56 13.54 18.29 19.81
N ILE A 57 13.25 17.02 19.51
CA ILE A 57 12.42 16.66 18.38
C ILE A 57 11.04 17.34 18.49
N PHE A 58 10.37 17.27 19.58
CA PHE A 58 9.05 17.87 19.77
C PHE A 58 9.10 19.41 19.67
N GLN A 59 10.06 20.06 20.31
CA GLN A 59 10.21 21.52 20.28
C GLN A 59 10.38 22.06 18.85
N THR A 60 11.28 21.46 18.05
CA THR A 60 11.49 21.91 16.66
C THR A 60 10.23 21.68 15.82
N PHE A 61 9.49 20.56 16.03
CA PHE A 61 8.22 20.32 15.35
C PHE A 61 7.22 21.45 15.62
N VAL A 62 7.04 21.82 16.88
CA VAL A 62 6.15 22.92 17.26
C VAL A 62 6.61 24.22 16.62
N LYS A 63 7.91 24.52 16.65
CA LYS A 63 8.47 25.72 16.02
C LYS A 63 8.19 25.75 14.50
N MET A 64 8.49 24.68 13.79
CA MET A 64 8.23 24.60 12.34
C MET A 64 6.73 24.64 11.99
N ALA A 65 5.88 24.13 12.88
CA ALA A 65 4.42 24.22 12.70
C ALA A 65 3.91 25.64 12.92
N GLN A 66 4.45 26.37 13.89
CA GLN A 66 4.13 27.77 14.14
C GLN A 66 4.59 28.69 13.00
N ASP A 67 5.79 28.47 12.49
CA ASP A 67 6.36 29.21 11.35
C ASP A 67 5.70 28.86 10.00
N GLN A 68 4.71 27.95 9.99
CA GLN A 68 4.02 27.42 8.80
C GLN A 68 4.94 26.78 7.73
N SER A 69 6.24 26.80 7.91
CA SER A 69 7.20 26.23 6.96
C SER A 69 6.97 24.74 6.70
N LEU A 70 6.60 23.99 7.75
CA LEU A 70 6.28 22.58 7.67
C LEU A 70 5.14 22.28 6.67
N PHE A 71 4.07 23.08 6.70
CA PHE A 71 2.91 22.86 5.83
C PHE A 71 3.23 23.14 4.37
N VAL A 72 4.12 24.08 4.08
CA VAL A 72 4.60 24.36 2.71
C VAL A 72 5.34 23.14 2.16
N HIS A 73 6.25 22.56 2.94
CA HIS A 73 7.02 21.38 2.55
C HIS A 73 6.15 20.13 2.41
N ILE A 74 5.23 19.88 3.33
CA ILE A 74 4.26 18.77 3.25
C ILE A 74 3.39 18.95 2.00
N GLY A 75 2.88 20.15 1.76
CA GLY A 75 2.05 20.46 0.60
C GLY A 75 2.77 20.23 -0.73
N ALA A 76 4.05 20.59 -0.82
CA ALA A 76 4.87 20.35 -2.01
C ALA A 76 5.01 18.85 -2.29
N THR A 77 5.48 18.07 -1.31
CA THR A 77 5.64 16.61 -1.46
C THR A 77 4.32 15.91 -1.76
N LEU A 78 3.23 16.30 -1.09
CA LEU A 78 1.92 15.71 -1.32
C LEU A 78 1.41 15.98 -2.74
N LYS A 79 1.52 17.21 -3.21
CA LYS A 79 1.16 17.62 -4.58
C LYS A 79 1.95 16.82 -5.62
N GLU A 80 3.25 16.72 -5.47
CA GLU A 80 4.14 15.99 -6.37
C GLU A 80 3.85 14.50 -6.37
N THR A 81 3.59 13.91 -5.19
CA THR A 81 3.21 12.50 -5.05
C THR A 81 1.87 12.21 -5.71
N LEU A 82 0.85 13.04 -5.47
CA LEU A 82 -0.48 12.84 -6.07
C LEU A 82 -0.45 12.98 -7.59
N LEU A 83 0.31 13.95 -8.13
CA LEU A 83 0.48 14.11 -9.57
C LEU A 83 1.21 12.90 -10.16
N SER A 84 2.32 12.47 -9.57
CA SER A 84 3.06 11.27 -9.99
C SER A 84 2.16 10.04 -9.98
N PHE A 85 1.39 9.86 -8.92
CA PHE A 85 0.46 8.75 -8.77
C PHE A 85 -0.65 8.78 -9.84
N ALA A 86 -1.26 9.94 -10.09
CA ALA A 86 -2.29 10.08 -11.13
C ALA A 86 -1.75 9.69 -12.51
N PHE A 87 -0.55 10.16 -12.87
CA PHE A 87 0.09 9.76 -14.13
C PHE A 87 0.42 8.27 -14.18
N VAL A 88 0.92 7.68 -13.09
CA VAL A 88 1.22 6.23 -13.03
C VAL A 88 -0.05 5.40 -13.21
N VAL A 89 -1.15 5.79 -12.58
CA VAL A 89 -2.43 5.07 -12.71
C VAL A 89 -2.97 5.17 -14.13
N LEU A 90 -3.01 6.37 -14.69
CA LEU A 90 -3.55 6.59 -16.04
C LEU A 90 -2.69 5.90 -17.12
N ALA A 91 -1.38 6.14 -17.09
CA ALA A 91 -0.46 5.55 -18.05
C ALA A 91 -0.32 4.03 -17.83
N GLY A 92 -0.20 3.58 -16.59
CA GLY A 92 -0.09 2.18 -16.24
C GLY A 92 -1.29 1.36 -16.68
N LEU A 93 -2.51 1.84 -16.39
CA LEU A 93 -3.73 1.18 -16.85
C LEU A 93 -3.85 1.22 -18.39
N GLY A 94 -3.60 2.36 -19.02
CA GLY A 94 -3.66 2.50 -20.47
C GLY A 94 -2.69 1.58 -21.21
N ILE A 95 -1.43 1.54 -20.77
CA ILE A 95 -0.40 0.66 -21.35
C ILE A 95 -0.72 -0.81 -21.10
N SER A 96 -1.19 -1.19 -19.91
CA SER A 96 -1.57 -2.58 -19.60
C SER A 96 -2.75 -3.05 -20.45
N VAL A 97 -3.75 -2.20 -20.70
CA VAL A 97 -4.85 -2.49 -21.61
C VAL A 97 -4.36 -2.63 -23.07
N LEU A 98 -3.42 -1.80 -23.48
CA LEU A 98 -2.81 -1.87 -24.82
C LEU A 98 -2.05 -3.20 -25.00
N LEU A 99 -1.23 -3.58 -24.02
CA LEU A 99 -0.48 -4.86 -24.05
C LEU A 99 -1.42 -6.07 -24.07
N TRP A 100 -2.48 -6.04 -23.26
CA TRP A 100 -3.48 -7.10 -23.25
C TRP A 100 -4.21 -7.21 -24.59
N SER A 101 -4.51 -6.08 -25.25
CA SER A 101 -5.20 -6.05 -26.55
C SER A 101 -4.31 -6.52 -27.70
N CYS A 102 -2.99 -6.30 -27.63
CA CYS A 102 -2.01 -6.59 -28.67
C CYS A 102 -0.94 -7.60 -28.18
N PRO A 103 -1.18 -8.93 -28.22
CA PRO A 103 -0.25 -9.93 -27.70
C PRO A 103 1.14 -9.92 -28.37
N ARG A 104 1.23 -9.48 -29.64
CA ARG A 104 2.53 -9.33 -30.31
C ARG A 104 3.36 -8.22 -29.69
N LEU A 105 2.74 -7.07 -29.40
CA LEU A 105 3.39 -5.96 -28.72
C LEU A 105 3.81 -6.34 -27.29
N ALA A 106 2.97 -7.08 -26.59
CA ALA A 106 3.28 -7.56 -25.25
C ALA A 106 4.55 -8.43 -25.25
N LYS A 107 4.65 -9.43 -26.14
CA LYS A 107 5.84 -10.30 -26.25
C LYS A 107 7.13 -9.54 -26.54
N VAL A 108 7.05 -8.43 -27.26
CA VAL A 108 8.21 -7.58 -27.56
C VAL A 108 8.57 -6.71 -26.37
N LEU A 109 7.59 -6.07 -25.69
CA LEU A 109 7.85 -5.09 -24.64
C LEU A 109 8.06 -5.70 -23.26
N GLU A 110 7.51 -6.87 -22.97
CA GLU A 110 7.58 -7.53 -21.67
C GLU A 110 9.01 -7.67 -21.14
N PRO A 111 10.02 -8.18 -21.90
CA PRO A 111 11.39 -8.30 -21.42
C PRO A 111 12.00 -6.92 -21.09
N TYR A 112 11.71 -5.88 -21.87
CA TYR A 112 12.19 -4.53 -21.60
C TYR A 112 11.56 -3.95 -20.33
N LEU A 113 10.26 -4.17 -20.11
CA LEU A 113 9.57 -3.73 -18.90
C LEU A 113 10.13 -4.41 -17.65
N VAL A 114 10.46 -5.71 -17.73
CA VAL A 114 11.09 -6.46 -16.64
C VAL A 114 12.47 -5.88 -16.32
N VAL A 115 13.30 -5.63 -17.33
CA VAL A 115 14.63 -5.01 -17.14
C VAL A 115 14.51 -3.63 -16.53
N LEU A 116 13.63 -2.76 -17.04
CA LEU A 116 13.41 -1.42 -16.52
C LEU A 116 12.87 -1.43 -15.09
N ASN A 117 12.04 -2.41 -14.74
CA ASN A 117 11.56 -2.57 -13.38
C ASN A 117 12.66 -3.02 -12.41
N SER A 118 13.67 -3.73 -12.89
CA SER A 118 14.79 -4.25 -12.09
C SER A 118 15.92 -3.23 -11.88
N LEU A 119 15.93 -2.11 -12.62
CA LEU A 119 16.93 -1.07 -12.45
C LEU A 119 16.88 -0.45 -11.05
N PRO A 120 18.03 -0.11 -10.45
CA PRO A 120 18.09 0.59 -9.16
C PRO A 120 17.50 2.00 -9.32
N LYS A 121 16.26 2.16 -8.83
CA LYS A 121 15.45 3.36 -9.05
C LYS A 121 16.05 4.61 -8.42
N SER A 122 16.82 4.45 -7.34
CA SER A 122 17.56 5.54 -6.73
C SER A 122 18.66 6.12 -7.63
N ALA A 123 19.25 5.29 -8.52
CA ALA A 123 20.25 5.74 -9.48
C ALA A 123 19.65 6.53 -10.66
N LEU A 124 18.36 6.36 -10.93
CA LEU A 124 17.68 7.10 -12.01
C LEU A 124 17.45 8.57 -11.66
N ALA A 125 17.26 8.92 -10.39
CA ALA A 125 16.97 10.28 -9.98
C ALA A 125 18.09 11.29 -10.35
N PRO A 126 19.38 11.05 -10.07
CA PRO A 126 20.46 11.93 -10.53
C PRO A 126 20.48 12.10 -12.05
N LEU A 127 20.29 11.01 -12.80
CA LEU A 127 20.26 11.03 -14.25
C LEU A 127 19.12 11.90 -14.80
N LEU A 128 17.92 11.77 -14.22
CA LEU A 128 16.77 12.57 -14.59
C LEU A 128 16.99 14.07 -14.32
N ILE A 129 17.68 14.41 -13.24
CA ILE A 129 18.00 15.81 -12.90
C ILE A 129 19.00 16.40 -13.89
N VAL A 130 19.98 15.63 -14.31
CA VAL A 130 20.94 16.07 -15.34
C VAL A 130 20.23 16.32 -16.68
N TRP A 131 19.27 15.47 -17.06
CA TRP A 131 18.57 15.58 -18.33
C TRP A 131 17.47 16.64 -18.34
N LEU A 132 16.67 16.71 -17.28
CA LEU A 132 15.45 17.54 -17.21
C LEU A 132 15.64 18.80 -16.35
N GLY A 133 16.80 18.92 -15.68
CA GLY A 133 17.09 19.98 -14.73
C GLY A 133 16.43 19.78 -13.36
N ALA A 134 16.90 20.52 -12.37
CA ALA A 134 16.38 20.50 -11.00
C ALA A 134 15.07 21.32 -10.90
N ARG A 135 13.97 20.74 -11.35
CA ARG A 135 12.63 21.35 -11.39
C ARG A 135 11.57 20.41 -10.82
N GLN A 136 10.45 20.96 -10.38
CA GLN A 136 9.30 20.19 -9.89
C GLN A 136 8.85 19.09 -10.85
N ARG A 137 8.87 19.34 -12.16
CA ARG A 137 8.52 18.34 -13.19
C ARG A 137 9.45 17.11 -13.13
N THR A 138 10.73 17.31 -12.87
CA THR A 138 11.72 16.23 -12.76
C THR A 138 11.44 15.34 -11.54
N ILE A 139 11.00 15.94 -10.43
CA ILE A 139 10.64 15.21 -9.22
C ILE A 139 9.41 14.34 -9.48
N ILE A 140 8.40 14.87 -10.17
CA ILE A 140 7.20 14.12 -10.57
C ILE A 140 7.62 12.92 -11.45
N VAL A 141 8.49 13.13 -12.45
CA VAL A 141 8.98 12.06 -13.33
C VAL A 141 9.79 11.02 -12.52
N ALA A 142 10.59 11.45 -11.55
CA ALA A 142 11.30 10.53 -10.65
C ALA A 142 10.30 9.68 -9.84
N GLY A 143 9.24 10.28 -9.30
CA GLY A 143 8.16 9.56 -8.64
C GLY A 143 7.49 8.54 -9.55
N MET A 144 7.19 8.92 -10.79
CA MET A 144 6.61 8.03 -11.80
C MET A 144 7.54 6.85 -12.14
N SER A 145 8.84 7.09 -12.33
CA SER A 145 9.82 6.09 -12.76
C SER A 145 9.92 4.92 -11.78
N VAL A 146 9.70 5.17 -10.51
CA VAL A 146 9.75 4.13 -9.46
C VAL A 146 8.57 3.17 -9.52
N ALA A 147 7.39 3.65 -9.91
CA ALA A 147 6.14 2.90 -9.80
C ALA A 147 5.62 2.33 -11.13
N ILE A 148 5.87 3.02 -12.26
CA ILE A 148 5.18 2.77 -13.51
C ILE A 148 5.41 1.37 -14.09
N PHE A 149 6.66 0.88 -14.09
CA PHE A 149 6.98 -0.42 -14.71
C PHE A 149 6.36 -1.58 -13.93
N GLY A 150 6.43 -1.55 -12.58
CA GLY A 150 5.79 -2.53 -11.72
C GLY A 150 4.26 -2.47 -11.84
N CYS A 151 3.68 -1.27 -11.98
CA CYS A 151 2.25 -1.07 -12.19
C CYS A 151 1.78 -1.76 -13.48
N ILE A 152 2.48 -1.51 -14.59
CA ILE A 152 2.15 -2.09 -15.90
C ILE A 152 2.22 -3.62 -15.86
N LEU A 153 3.33 -4.17 -15.35
CA LEU A 153 3.54 -5.61 -15.27
C LEU A 153 2.47 -6.30 -14.42
N ASN A 154 2.18 -5.77 -13.22
CA ASN A 154 1.18 -6.35 -12.32
C ASN A 154 -0.23 -6.34 -12.94
N LEU A 155 -0.61 -5.24 -13.59
CA LEU A 155 -1.93 -5.12 -14.23
C LEU A 155 -2.01 -6.02 -15.48
N TYR A 156 -0.98 -6.04 -16.33
CA TYR A 156 -0.94 -6.88 -17.53
C TYR A 156 -1.04 -8.36 -17.17
N THR A 157 -0.25 -8.83 -16.20
CA THR A 157 -0.30 -10.23 -15.73
C THR A 157 -1.70 -10.57 -15.18
N GLY A 158 -2.25 -9.70 -14.34
CA GLY A 158 -3.58 -9.92 -13.76
C GLY A 158 -4.71 -9.93 -14.79
N PHE A 159 -4.60 -9.14 -15.87
CA PHE A 159 -5.56 -9.20 -16.99
C PHE A 159 -5.49 -10.55 -17.73
N GLY A 160 -4.31 -11.17 -17.78
CA GLY A 160 -4.10 -12.51 -18.33
C GLY A 160 -4.69 -13.64 -17.49
N GLU A 161 -4.74 -13.48 -16.17
CA GLU A 161 -5.23 -14.48 -15.21
C GLU A 161 -6.76 -14.60 -15.13
N VAL A 162 -7.49 -13.73 -15.82
CA VAL A 162 -8.96 -13.78 -15.85
C VAL A 162 -9.43 -15.11 -16.47
N ASN A 163 -10.37 -15.77 -15.77
CA ASN A 163 -10.89 -17.10 -16.12
C ASN A 163 -11.22 -17.22 -17.64
N PRO A 164 -10.55 -18.13 -18.36
CA PRO A 164 -10.73 -18.30 -19.81
C PRO A 164 -12.16 -18.73 -20.20
N GLU A 165 -12.87 -19.42 -19.32
CA GLU A 165 -14.26 -19.82 -19.59
C GLU A 165 -15.19 -18.61 -19.70
N LYS A 166 -15.03 -17.61 -18.84
CA LYS A 166 -15.80 -16.36 -18.92
C LYS A 166 -15.50 -15.59 -20.19
N ARG A 167 -14.25 -15.61 -20.63
CA ARG A 167 -13.83 -14.96 -21.88
C ARG A 167 -14.41 -15.67 -23.10
N LYS A 168 -14.43 -17.03 -23.10
CA LYS A 168 -15.07 -17.84 -24.14
C LYS A 168 -16.57 -17.57 -24.22
N LEU A 169 -17.27 -17.45 -23.08
CA LEU A 169 -18.71 -17.17 -23.03
C LEU A 169 -19.08 -15.89 -23.80
N ILE A 170 -18.34 -14.78 -23.61
CA ILE A 170 -18.62 -13.54 -24.37
C ILE A 170 -18.43 -13.74 -25.87
N ARG A 171 -17.40 -14.48 -26.27
CA ARG A 171 -17.13 -14.76 -27.70
C ARG A 171 -18.22 -15.61 -28.32
N THR A 172 -18.76 -16.60 -27.62
CA THR A 172 -19.90 -17.43 -28.10
C THR A 172 -21.19 -16.61 -28.21
N LEU A 173 -21.33 -15.54 -27.41
CA LEU A 173 -22.43 -14.59 -27.50
C LEU A 173 -22.23 -13.50 -28.57
N GLY A 174 -21.20 -13.62 -29.42
CA GLY A 174 -20.89 -12.70 -30.50
C GLY A 174 -20.13 -11.43 -30.07
N GLY A 175 -19.64 -11.39 -28.82
CA GLY A 175 -18.87 -10.24 -28.32
C GLY A 175 -17.44 -10.23 -28.87
N GLY A 176 -16.95 -9.04 -29.24
CA GLY A 176 -15.59 -8.79 -29.68
C GLY A 176 -14.60 -8.59 -28.51
N LYS A 177 -13.34 -8.27 -28.85
CA LYS A 177 -12.28 -8.00 -27.86
C LYS A 177 -12.60 -6.82 -26.92
N LYS A 178 -13.30 -5.81 -27.41
CA LYS A 178 -13.71 -4.64 -26.61
C LYS A 178 -14.73 -5.01 -25.56
N GLU A 179 -15.73 -5.83 -25.94
CA GLU A 179 -16.75 -6.32 -25.01
C GLU A 179 -16.14 -7.26 -23.97
N GLU A 180 -15.19 -8.10 -24.36
CA GLU A 180 -14.43 -8.97 -23.47
C GLU A 180 -13.67 -8.14 -22.42
N LEU A 181 -12.98 -7.07 -22.84
CA LEU A 181 -12.24 -6.19 -21.95
C LEU A 181 -13.16 -5.46 -20.97
N LEU A 182 -14.17 -4.75 -21.50
CA LEU A 182 -15.01 -3.86 -20.67
C LEU A 182 -15.99 -4.61 -19.77
N LYS A 183 -16.55 -5.75 -20.25
CA LYS A 183 -17.60 -6.48 -19.52
C LYS A 183 -17.07 -7.59 -18.62
N ILE A 184 -15.85 -8.12 -18.89
CA ILE A 184 -15.29 -9.22 -18.11
C ILE A 184 -13.96 -8.86 -17.48
N VAL A 185 -12.95 -8.50 -18.28
CA VAL A 185 -11.57 -8.35 -17.79
C VAL A 185 -11.47 -7.23 -16.77
N LEU A 186 -11.85 -6.02 -17.13
CA LEU A 186 -11.78 -4.86 -16.22
C LEU A 186 -12.60 -5.07 -14.95
N PRO A 187 -13.88 -5.47 -14.99
CA PRO A 187 -14.66 -5.68 -13.77
C PRO A 187 -14.11 -6.81 -12.89
N SER A 188 -13.59 -7.88 -13.50
CA SER A 188 -12.99 -8.98 -12.73
C SER A 188 -11.69 -8.58 -12.05
N CYS A 189 -10.95 -7.61 -12.60
CA CYS A 189 -9.67 -7.14 -12.10
C CYS A 189 -9.77 -5.91 -11.20
N ILE A 190 -10.96 -5.37 -10.92
CA ILE A 190 -11.13 -4.24 -9.99
C ILE A 190 -10.40 -4.44 -8.65
N PRO A 191 -10.52 -5.59 -7.96
CA PRO A 191 -9.79 -5.80 -6.70
C PRO A 191 -8.27 -5.75 -6.86
N LEU A 192 -7.75 -6.26 -7.98
CA LEU A 192 -6.33 -6.21 -8.31
C LEU A 192 -5.87 -4.78 -8.61
N ILE A 193 -6.66 -4.04 -9.42
CA ILE A 193 -6.38 -2.64 -9.73
C ILE A 193 -6.30 -1.82 -8.44
N LEU A 194 -7.26 -1.97 -7.53
CA LEU A 194 -7.27 -1.27 -6.25
C LEU A 194 -6.08 -1.66 -5.36
N ALA A 195 -5.71 -2.93 -5.32
CA ALA A 195 -4.54 -3.39 -4.58
C ALA A 195 -3.24 -2.81 -5.15
N ASN A 196 -3.11 -2.78 -6.47
CA ASN A 196 -1.97 -2.20 -7.17
C ASN A 196 -1.86 -0.67 -6.94
N MET A 197 -2.98 0.05 -6.95
CA MET A 197 -3.02 1.48 -6.63
C MET A 197 -2.50 1.79 -5.22
N LYS A 198 -2.88 0.99 -4.22
CA LYS A 198 -2.38 1.15 -2.83
C LYS A 198 -0.86 1.01 -2.73
N VAL A 199 -0.27 0.08 -3.47
CA VAL A 199 1.18 -0.09 -3.50
C VAL A 199 1.85 1.07 -4.24
N ASN A 200 1.28 1.47 -5.37
CA ASN A 200 1.88 2.50 -6.23
C ASN A 200 1.90 3.90 -5.62
N ILE A 201 0.92 4.27 -4.78
CA ILE A 201 0.97 5.58 -4.10
C ILE A 201 2.20 5.66 -3.17
N GLY A 202 2.53 4.54 -2.50
CA GLY A 202 3.73 4.47 -1.67
C GLY A 202 5.02 4.51 -2.48
N LEU A 203 5.06 3.81 -3.60
CA LEU A 203 6.22 3.83 -4.49
C LEU A 203 6.43 5.21 -5.10
N CYS A 204 5.37 5.92 -5.48
CA CYS A 204 5.44 7.31 -5.97
C CYS A 204 6.00 8.24 -4.89
N LEU A 205 5.54 8.11 -3.64
CA LEU A 205 6.06 8.90 -2.52
C LEU A 205 7.56 8.68 -2.32
N VAL A 206 8.01 7.42 -2.32
CA VAL A 206 9.45 7.10 -2.22
C VAL A 206 10.24 7.72 -3.37
N GLY A 207 9.73 7.62 -4.60
CA GLY A 207 10.39 8.21 -5.77
C GLY A 207 10.44 9.73 -5.74
N VAL A 208 9.38 10.39 -5.28
CA VAL A 208 9.33 11.85 -5.08
C VAL A 208 10.36 12.28 -4.05
N ILE A 209 10.44 11.61 -2.90
CA ILE A 209 11.43 11.94 -1.86
C ILE A 209 12.86 11.80 -2.37
N ILE A 210 13.16 10.73 -3.13
CA ILE A 210 14.47 10.56 -3.75
C ILE A 210 14.76 11.71 -4.74
N GLY A 211 13.76 12.13 -5.52
CA GLY A 211 13.87 13.28 -6.42
C GLY A 211 14.09 14.60 -5.66
N GLU A 212 13.37 14.79 -4.55
CA GLU A 212 13.50 15.96 -3.68
C GLU A 212 14.89 16.05 -3.02
N PHE A 213 15.51 14.90 -2.67
CA PHE A 213 16.85 14.88 -2.07
C PHE A 213 17.89 15.56 -2.95
N ILE A 214 17.76 15.45 -4.25
CA ILE A 214 18.83 15.84 -5.18
C ILE A 214 18.50 17.17 -5.87
N GLY A 215 17.21 17.44 -6.16
CA GLY A 215 16.84 18.54 -7.05
C GLY A 215 15.84 19.55 -6.52
N ALA A 216 15.32 19.37 -5.29
CA ALA A 216 14.29 20.26 -4.76
C ALA A 216 14.85 21.43 -3.94
N ARG A 217 14.04 22.49 -3.86
CA ARG A 217 14.20 23.60 -2.89
C ARG A 217 13.08 23.62 -1.85
N GLN A 218 12.10 22.75 -2.00
CA GLN A 218 10.95 22.56 -1.12
C GLN A 218 10.60 21.09 -1.09
N GLY A 219 9.91 20.65 -0.03
CA GLY A 219 9.51 19.27 0.14
C GLY A 219 10.10 18.63 1.39
N LEU A 220 9.56 17.48 1.78
CA LEU A 220 10.02 16.73 2.95
C LEU A 220 11.41 16.13 2.71
N GLY A 221 11.67 15.67 1.48
CA GLY A 221 12.98 15.15 1.09
C GLY A 221 14.06 16.23 1.14
N TYR A 222 13.76 17.43 0.66
CA TYR A 222 14.65 18.58 0.79
C TYR A 222 14.97 18.86 2.26
N LEU A 223 13.97 18.88 3.14
CA LEU A 223 14.19 19.11 4.58
C LEU A 223 15.09 18.06 5.23
N ILE A 224 14.99 16.79 4.79
CA ILE A 224 15.85 15.71 5.29
C ILE A 224 17.31 15.98 4.92
N ILE A 225 17.59 16.31 3.66
CA ILE A 225 18.95 16.61 3.19
C ILE A 225 19.49 17.88 3.84
N TYR A 226 18.68 18.95 3.89
CA TYR A 226 19.05 20.20 4.54
C TYR A 226 19.40 19.95 6.02
N GLY A 227 18.56 19.21 6.75
CA GLY A 227 18.83 18.85 8.13
C GLY A 227 20.09 18.01 8.31
N SER A 228 20.41 17.10 7.36
CA SER A 228 21.63 16.32 7.42
C SER A 228 22.90 17.13 7.15
N GLN A 229 22.84 18.08 6.22
CA GLN A 229 23.98 18.93 5.86
C GLN A 229 24.25 20.03 6.89
N THR A 230 23.20 20.52 7.57
CA THR A 230 23.33 21.54 8.62
C THR A 230 23.52 20.94 10.03
N PHE A 231 23.73 19.61 10.11
CA PHE A 231 23.79 18.88 11.38
C PHE A 231 22.57 19.09 12.30
N GLN A 232 21.48 19.58 11.75
CA GLN A 232 20.18 19.66 12.44
C GLN A 232 19.42 18.34 12.35
N GLN A 233 20.02 17.26 12.83
CA GLN A 233 19.48 15.90 12.76
C GLN A 233 18.12 15.76 13.47
N VAL A 234 17.82 16.66 14.37
CA VAL A 234 16.51 16.83 14.98
C VAL A 234 15.39 16.94 13.94
N CYS A 235 15.67 17.57 12.80
CA CYS A 235 14.72 17.72 11.69
C CYS A 235 14.47 16.40 10.94
N ILE A 236 15.50 15.57 10.77
CA ILE A 236 15.46 14.34 9.95
C ILE A 236 14.53 13.29 10.56
N LEU A 237 14.69 13.02 11.86
CA LEU A 237 13.89 12.02 12.58
C LEU A 237 12.39 12.37 12.62
N LYS A 238 12.06 13.67 12.65
CA LYS A 238 10.68 14.14 12.58
C LYS A 238 10.04 13.96 11.22
N LEU A 239 10.78 14.29 10.20
CA LEU A 239 10.33 14.15 8.83
C LEU A 239 10.05 12.69 8.46
N PHE A 240 10.89 11.76 8.95
CA PHE A 240 10.64 10.33 8.80
C PHE A 240 9.34 9.89 9.46
N ARG A 241 9.01 10.45 10.62
CA ARG A 241 7.76 10.16 11.33
C ARG A 241 6.55 10.77 10.62
N ILE A 242 6.64 12.02 10.16
CA ILE A 242 5.58 12.69 9.38
C ILE A 242 5.37 11.95 8.07
N LEU A 243 6.44 11.56 7.40
CA LEU A 243 6.40 10.76 6.19
C LEU A 243 5.69 9.43 6.39
N PHE A 244 5.96 8.74 7.50
CA PHE A 244 5.27 7.50 7.85
C PHE A 244 3.78 7.73 8.13
N TYR A 245 3.42 8.82 8.81
CA TYR A 245 2.02 9.17 9.06
C TYR A 245 1.29 9.60 7.79
N THR A 246 1.91 10.44 6.94
CA THR A 246 1.30 10.86 5.66
C THR A 246 1.12 9.67 4.73
N PHE A 247 2.05 8.74 4.71
CA PHE A 247 1.93 7.48 3.97
C PHE A 247 0.75 6.63 4.49
N HIS A 248 0.63 6.47 5.81
CA HIS A 248 -0.45 5.70 6.41
C HIS A 248 -1.81 6.36 6.23
N LEU A 249 -1.89 7.69 6.39
CA LEU A 249 -3.11 8.47 6.17
C LEU A 249 -3.53 8.47 4.69
N SER A 250 -2.59 8.68 3.77
CA SER A 250 -2.86 8.66 2.33
C SER A 250 -3.33 7.28 1.87
N SER A 251 -2.72 6.20 2.35
CA SER A 251 -3.16 4.83 2.06
C SER A 251 -4.54 4.53 2.65
N CYS A 252 -4.83 5.01 3.86
CA CYS A 252 -6.12 4.81 4.53
C CYS A 252 -7.23 5.67 3.91
N TYR A 253 -6.96 6.94 3.62
CA TYR A 253 -7.91 7.87 3.00
C TYR A 253 -8.26 7.46 1.57
N PHE A 254 -7.27 7.03 0.79
CA PHE A 254 -7.47 6.48 -0.54
C PHE A 254 -8.30 5.19 -0.51
N GLN A 255 -8.13 4.37 0.54
CA GLN A 255 -8.92 3.16 0.75
C GLN A 255 -10.39 3.47 1.03
N LEU A 256 -10.67 4.51 1.85
CA LEU A 256 -12.03 4.97 2.15
C LEU A 256 -12.70 5.63 0.94
N GLN A 257 -11.97 6.46 0.21
CA GLN A 257 -12.52 7.19 -0.93
C GLN A 257 -12.79 6.28 -2.14
N LEU A 258 -11.91 5.32 -2.41
CA LEU A 258 -12.16 4.30 -3.44
C LEU A 258 -13.28 3.34 -3.05
N CYS A 259 -13.42 2.94 -1.79
CA CYS A 259 -14.59 2.19 -1.32
C CYS A 259 -15.88 2.99 -1.53
N SER A 260 -15.87 4.28 -1.24
CA SER A 260 -17.04 5.18 -1.42
C SER A 260 -17.41 5.41 -2.90
N LEU A 261 -16.42 5.50 -3.79
CA LEU A 261 -16.64 5.72 -5.22
C LEU A 261 -17.09 4.44 -5.95
N PHE A 262 -16.60 3.27 -5.53
CA PHE A 262 -16.92 1.99 -6.17
C PHE A 262 -18.08 1.24 -5.50
N PHE A 263 -18.45 1.60 -4.27
CA PHE A 263 -19.58 1.00 -3.57
C PHE A 263 -20.92 1.16 -4.31
N PRO A 264 -21.26 2.33 -4.89
CA PRO A 264 -22.46 2.46 -5.74
C PRO A 264 -22.36 1.67 -7.05
N LEU A 265 -21.18 1.57 -7.66
CA LEU A 265 -20.95 0.78 -8.89
C LEU A 265 -21.08 -0.74 -8.65
N LEU A 266 -20.75 -1.21 -7.46
CA LEU A 266 -20.92 -2.60 -7.03
C LEU A 266 -22.39 -2.96 -6.70
N ILE A 267 -23.16 -1.98 -6.21
CA ILE A 267 -24.59 -2.17 -5.87
C ILE A 267 -25.48 -2.12 -7.11
N THR A 268 -25.15 -1.29 -8.11
CA THR A 268 -25.94 -1.17 -9.35
C THR A 268 -25.74 -2.33 -10.33
N ASN A 269 -24.62 -3.03 -10.27
CA ASN A 269 -24.44 -4.27 -11.00
C ASN A 269 -24.82 -5.47 -10.11
N ARG A 270 -26.09 -5.89 -10.18
CA ARG A 270 -26.59 -7.16 -9.65
C ARG A 270 -25.70 -8.33 -10.11
N PHE A 271 -24.68 -8.69 -9.31
CA PHE A 271 -23.98 -9.94 -9.51
C PHE A 271 -24.12 -10.85 -8.28
N PRO A 272 -24.99 -11.85 -8.32
CA PRO A 272 -25.10 -12.87 -7.26
C PRO A 272 -23.88 -13.80 -7.17
N ILE A 273 -22.90 -13.65 -8.05
CA ILE A 273 -21.76 -14.59 -8.18
C ILE A 273 -20.64 -14.31 -7.14
N PHE A 274 -20.64 -13.15 -6.49
CA PHE A 274 -19.53 -12.76 -5.59
C PHE A 274 -19.54 -13.46 -4.21
N LEU A 275 -20.69 -13.94 -3.77
CA LEU A 275 -20.83 -14.66 -2.49
C LEU A 275 -20.34 -16.11 -2.56
N GLN A 276 -20.32 -16.73 -3.75
CA GLN A 276 -19.88 -18.10 -3.91
C GLN A 276 -18.33 -18.24 -3.89
N LYS A 277 -17.58 -17.22 -4.29
CA LYS A 277 -16.11 -17.25 -4.26
C LYS A 277 -15.48 -17.13 -2.88
N ARG A 278 -16.18 -16.55 -1.90
CA ARG A 278 -15.68 -16.48 -0.51
C ARG A 278 -15.59 -17.85 0.16
N LYS A 279 -16.45 -18.78 -0.21
CA LYS A 279 -16.40 -20.19 0.26
C LYS A 279 -15.19 -20.95 -0.35
N TYR A 280 -14.87 -20.72 -1.62
CA TYR A 280 -13.77 -21.43 -2.29
C TYR A 280 -12.37 -20.94 -1.87
N PHE A 281 -12.22 -19.67 -1.49
CA PHE A 281 -10.92 -19.13 -1.05
C PHE A 281 -10.53 -19.65 0.34
N PHE A 282 -11.50 -19.83 1.25
CA PHE A 282 -11.23 -20.44 2.56
C PHE A 282 -10.98 -21.95 2.50
N GLN A 283 -11.47 -22.63 1.48
CA GLN A 283 -11.28 -24.07 1.31
C GLN A 283 -9.91 -24.43 0.70
N LYS A 284 -9.24 -23.51 0.05
CA LYS A 284 -7.92 -23.72 -0.57
C LYS A 284 -6.73 -23.36 0.33
N GLN A 285 -6.98 -22.72 1.46
CA GLN A 285 -5.98 -22.50 2.52
C GLN A 285 -6.09 -23.55 3.62
N GLY A 286 -6.03 -24.83 3.27
CA GLY A 286 -5.76 -26.00 4.06
C GLY A 286 -5.68 -25.87 5.59
N VAL A 287 -6.76 -25.40 6.25
CA VAL A 287 -6.93 -25.62 7.68
C VAL A 287 -7.86 -26.81 7.81
N LEU A 288 -7.23 -27.98 7.98
CA LEU A 288 -7.86 -29.21 8.40
C LEU A 288 -8.60 -28.97 9.72
N PHE A 289 -9.89 -28.73 9.66
CA PHE A 289 -10.77 -28.90 10.80
C PHE A 289 -11.22 -30.34 10.81
N TYR A 290 -10.63 -31.12 11.69
CA TYR A 290 -11.04 -32.47 12.03
C TYR A 290 -12.27 -32.36 12.94
N PRO A 291 -13.46 -32.83 12.56
CA PRO A 291 -14.55 -33.01 13.52
C PRO A 291 -14.39 -34.36 14.20
N SER A 292 -14.00 -34.32 15.47
CA SER A 292 -14.17 -35.45 16.38
C SER A 292 -15.65 -35.82 16.43
N ARG A 293 -16.00 -36.97 15.92
CA ARG A 293 -17.25 -37.67 16.27
C ARG A 293 -16.91 -38.93 17.01
N GLN A 294 -16.97 -38.84 18.34
CA GLN A 294 -17.35 -39.99 19.17
C GLN A 294 -18.83 -40.27 18.97
N SER A 295 -19.18 -41.52 18.79
CA SER A 295 -20.28 -42.17 19.48
C SER A 295 -20.54 -43.58 18.92
N ASN A 296 -20.23 -44.56 19.74
CA ASN A 296 -21.08 -45.69 20.14
C ASN A 296 -21.94 -46.42 19.12
N ALA A 297 -21.61 -47.71 18.97
CA ALA A 297 -22.51 -48.86 19.10
C ALA A 297 -21.67 -50.10 18.72
N ILE A 298 -21.20 -50.94 19.63
CA ILE A 298 -21.83 -52.03 20.42
C ILE A 298 -22.59 -53.00 19.50
N LEU A 299 -22.10 -54.24 19.58
CA LEU A 299 -22.76 -55.55 19.35
C LEU A 299 -22.96 -55.97 17.86
N SER A 300 -22.35 -56.97 17.37
CA SER A 300 -22.64 -58.41 17.61
C SER A 300 -21.88 -59.23 16.59
N SER A 301 -21.13 -60.18 17.07
CA SER A 301 -20.76 -61.42 16.34
C SER A 301 -22.01 -62.29 16.06
N PRO A 302 -22.01 -63.39 15.30
CA PRO A 302 -20.94 -64.40 15.25
C PRO A 302 -20.80 -65.14 13.88
N LEU A 303 -19.68 -65.90 13.81
CA LEU A 303 -19.53 -67.31 13.30
C LEU A 303 -20.00 -67.69 11.88
N SER A 304 -19.08 -68.21 11.18
CA SER A 304 -18.99 -69.57 10.57
C SER A 304 -18.59 -69.55 9.08
N ARG A 305 -17.61 -70.21 8.92
CA ARG A 305 -16.99 -71.16 7.91
C ARG A 305 -16.01 -70.53 6.98
#